data_a8949f78c7c9eb23ba56026e7f283df3
#
_entry.id   a8949f78c7c9eb23ba56026e7f283df3
#
_cell.length_a   1.000
_cell.length_b   1.000
_cell.length_c   1.000
_cell.angle_alpha   90.00
_cell.angle_beta   90.00
_cell.angle_gamma   90.00
#
_symmetry.space_group_name_H-M   'P 1'
#
loop_
_entity.id
_entity.type
_entity.pdbx_description
1 polymer ?
#
loop_
_entity_poly.entity_id
_entity_poly.type
_entity_poly.pdbx_seq_one_letter_code
_entity_poly.pdbx_strand_id
1 'polypeptide(L)'
;VLTTLYLLYNEGYYSESSEAVLRQDLCLEAMRLTYVLIENESTNLPMVNALFALMCFHSSRFSSRKRADEQFGLYADQDETIWNQELIAKGAYYLRQASHGNTISKYHLEASIAYWHTIKEGTTEKWETILQLYNHLLQIEYSPIAALNRTYALSRANGNQEAIPEAEKLQLNDNCLLYTS
;
A
#
# COMPACT_ATOMS: atom_id res chain seq x y z
N VAL A 1 4.57 8.72 16.75
CA VAL A 1 3.36 7.88 16.87
C VAL A 1 2.99 7.25 15.54
N LEU A 2 2.69 8.01 14.46
CA LEU A 2 2.23 7.43 13.18
C LEU A 2 3.26 6.47 12.57
N THR A 3 4.55 6.83 12.60
CA THR A 3 5.61 5.94 12.11
C THR A 3 5.64 4.61 12.88
N THR A 4 5.44 4.64 14.18
CA THR A 4 5.37 3.43 15.02
C THR A 4 4.17 2.56 14.63
N LEU A 5 3.00 3.16 14.44
CA LEU A 5 1.78 2.44 14.02
C LEU A 5 1.92 1.86 12.60
N TYR A 6 2.54 2.61 11.71
CA TYR A 6 2.85 2.14 10.35
C TYR A 6 3.82 0.95 10.37
N LEU A 7 4.89 1.02 11.17
CA LEU A 7 5.84 -0.09 11.31
C LEU A 7 5.21 -1.31 11.98
N LEU A 8 4.38 -1.12 13.01
CA LEU A 8 3.64 -2.20 13.66
C LEU A 8 2.71 -2.91 12.67
N TYR A 9 2.01 -2.14 11.83
CA TYR A 9 1.15 -2.69 10.79
C TYR A 9 1.95 -3.49 9.76
N ASN A 10 3.06 -2.92 9.28
CA ASN A 10 3.91 -3.56 8.27
C ASN A 10 4.56 -4.84 8.80
N GLU A 11 4.98 -4.87 10.06
CA GLU A 11 5.48 -6.09 10.70
C GLU A 11 4.43 -7.21 10.66
N GLY A 12 3.16 -6.87 10.92
CA GLY A 12 2.07 -7.84 10.82
C GLY A 12 1.71 -8.23 9.38
N TYR A 13 1.88 -7.31 8.43
CA TYR A 13 1.44 -7.49 7.04
C TYR A 13 2.46 -8.21 6.16
N TYR A 14 3.77 -7.93 6.31
CA TYR A 14 4.84 -8.45 5.45
C TYR A 14 5.61 -9.65 6.03
N SER A 15 5.27 -10.08 7.20
CA SER A 15 6.07 -11.12 7.83
C SER A 15 5.76 -12.52 7.32
N GLU A 16 6.80 -13.25 6.96
CA GLU A 16 6.79 -14.59 6.35
C GLU A 16 6.81 -15.75 7.36
N SER A 17 6.81 -15.49 8.68
CA SER A 17 6.98 -16.59 9.62
C SER A 17 5.69 -17.36 9.91
N SER A 18 5.82 -18.61 10.32
CA SER A 18 4.82 -19.65 10.51
C SER A 18 3.67 -19.36 11.51
N GLU A 19 3.61 -18.18 12.12
CA GLU A 19 2.56 -17.78 13.06
C GLU A 19 1.62 -16.72 12.48
N ALA A 20 0.96 -17.06 11.37
CA ALA A 20 0.05 -16.16 10.65
C ALA A 20 -1.04 -15.50 11.53
N VAL A 21 -1.47 -16.15 12.60
CA VAL A 21 -2.51 -15.63 13.51
C VAL A 21 -1.99 -14.48 14.36
N LEU A 22 -0.79 -14.59 14.92
CA LEU A 22 -0.19 -13.57 15.78
C LEU A 22 0.04 -12.25 15.02
N ARG A 23 0.35 -12.34 13.74
CA ARG A 23 0.68 -11.18 12.91
C ARG A 23 -0.54 -10.44 12.38
N GLN A 24 -1.64 -11.11 12.13
CA GLN A 24 -2.91 -10.43 11.88
C GLN A 24 -3.38 -9.63 13.10
N ASP A 25 -3.10 -10.13 14.30
CA ASP A 25 -3.41 -9.41 15.53
C ASP A 25 -2.64 -8.09 15.62
N LEU A 26 -1.35 -8.06 15.19
CA LEU A 26 -0.58 -6.82 15.11
C LEU A 26 -1.20 -5.81 14.13
N CYS A 27 -1.66 -6.26 12.96
CA CYS A 27 -2.35 -5.40 12.01
C CYS A 27 -3.65 -4.84 12.60
N LEU A 28 -4.46 -5.69 13.23
CA LEU A 28 -5.73 -5.27 13.86
C LEU A 28 -5.48 -4.29 15.00
N GLU A 29 -4.44 -4.52 15.81
CA GLU A 29 -4.08 -3.61 16.91
C GLU A 29 -3.57 -2.27 16.38
N ALA A 30 -2.74 -2.26 15.33
CA ALA A 30 -2.30 -1.02 14.69
C ALA A 30 -3.49 -0.22 14.11
N MET A 31 -4.45 -0.91 13.49
CA MET A 31 -5.68 -0.29 13.00
C MET A 31 -6.53 0.27 14.15
N ARG A 32 -6.71 -0.50 15.23
CA ARG A 32 -7.45 -0.06 16.41
C ARG A 32 -6.84 1.20 17.03
N LEU A 33 -5.53 1.21 17.23
CA LEU A 33 -4.81 2.36 17.79
C LEU A 33 -4.88 3.59 16.87
N THR A 34 -4.76 3.39 15.55
CA THR A 34 -4.92 4.48 14.58
C THR A 34 -6.33 5.04 14.61
N TYR A 35 -7.34 4.18 14.77
CA TYR A 35 -8.72 4.60 14.87
C TYR A 35 -9.01 5.43 16.14
N VAL A 36 -8.41 5.08 17.29
CA VAL A 36 -8.48 5.88 18.52
C VAL A 36 -7.96 7.31 18.30
N LEU A 37 -6.91 7.48 17.47
CA LEU A 37 -6.43 8.82 17.13
C LEU A 37 -7.43 9.60 16.27
N ILE A 38 -8.24 8.93 15.46
CA ILE A 38 -9.29 9.54 14.65
C ILE A 38 -10.49 9.98 15.52
N GLU A 39 -10.83 9.19 16.54
CA GLU A 39 -11.95 9.52 17.44
C GLU A 39 -11.71 10.75 18.30
N ASN A 40 -10.47 11.19 18.47
CA ASN A 40 -10.12 12.35 19.26
C ASN A 40 -9.85 13.56 18.34
N GLU A 41 -10.62 14.63 18.49
CA GLU A 41 -10.53 15.85 17.66
C GLU A 41 -9.12 16.43 17.59
N SER A 42 -8.36 16.37 18.69
CA SER A 42 -6.99 16.92 18.75
C SER A 42 -5.97 16.12 17.95
N THR A 43 -6.25 14.85 17.66
CA THR A 43 -5.37 13.93 16.91
C THR A 43 -5.95 13.50 15.58
N ASN A 44 -7.21 13.85 15.27
CA ASN A 44 -7.85 13.56 13.99
C ASN A 44 -7.30 14.45 12.87
N LEU A 45 -6.08 14.13 12.44
CA LEU A 45 -5.39 14.87 11.40
C LEU A 45 -5.54 14.15 10.03
N PRO A 46 -5.44 14.89 8.91
CA PRO A 46 -5.48 14.30 7.56
C PRO A 46 -4.53 13.11 7.38
N MET A 47 -3.29 13.23 7.89
CA MET A 47 -2.30 12.14 7.79
C MET A 47 -2.67 10.89 8.60
N VAL A 48 -3.45 11.02 9.68
CA VAL A 48 -3.96 9.87 10.47
C VAL A 48 -5.03 9.13 9.68
N ASN A 49 -5.94 9.89 9.06
CA ASN A 49 -6.97 9.33 8.18
C ASN A 49 -6.34 8.63 6.97
N ALA A 50 -5.28 9.21 6.38
CA ALA A 50 -4.55 8.60 5.27
C ALA A 50 -3.89 7.26 5.69
N LEU A 51 -3.23 7.21 6.85
CA LEU A 51 -2.65 5.98 7.37
C LEU A 51 -3.71 4.90 7.62
N PHE A 52 -4.85 5.27 8.21
CA PHE A 52 -5.94 4.33 8.44
C PHE A 52 -6.55 3.81 7.13
N ALA A 53 -6.70 4.67 6.13
CA ALA A 53 -7.15 4.29 4.79
C ALA A 53 -6.20 3.26 4.15
N LEU A 54 -4.89 3.50 4.22
CA LEU A 54 -3.85 2.58 3.76
C LEU A 54 -3.99 1.19 4.40
N MET A 55 -4.12 1.15 5.74
CA MET A 55 -4.32 -0.10 6.49
C MET A 55 -5.59 -0.83 6.05
N CYS A 56 -6.70 -0.11 5.81
CA CYS A 56 -7.94 -0.70 5.32
C CYS A 56 -7.77 -1.35 3.94
N PHE A 57 -7.12 -0.66 2.98
CA PHE A 57 -6.90 -1.20 1.64
C PHE A 57 -6.00 -2.45 1.65
N HIS A 58 -4.94 -2.45 2.45
CA HIS A 58 -4.08 -3.62 2.58
C HIS A 58 -4.81 -4.79 3.26
N SER A 59 -5.54 -4.51 4.35
CA SER A 59 -6.28 -5.55 5.08
C SER A 59 -7.42 -6.14 4.26
N SER A 60 -8.00 -5.40 3.31
CA SER A 60 -9.06 -5.92 2.43
C SER A 60 -8.63 -7.15 1.63
N ARG A 61 -7.33 -7.33 1.41
CA ARG A 61 -6.73 -8.41 0.60
C ARG A 61 -6.13 -9.55 1.42
N PHE A 62 -6.26 -9.55 2.76
CA PHE A 62 -5.68 -10.61 3.61
C PHE A 62 -6.12 -12.01 3.20
N SER A 63 -7.41 -12.19 2.86
CA SER A 63 -7.94 -13.50 2.49
C SER A 63 -7.36 -14.02 1.16
N SER A 64 -7.08 -13.13 0.20
CA SER A 64 -6.47 -13.52 -1.07
C SER A 64 -4.99 -13.88 -0.92
N ARG A 65 -4.27 -13.20 -0.02
CA ARG A 65 -2.86 -13.52 0.27
C ARG A 65 -2.69 -14.87 0.96
N LYS A 66 -3.58 -15.24 1.88
CA LYS A 66 -3.52 -16.56 2.56
C LYS A 66 -3.64 -17.75 1.61
N ARG A 67 -4.38 -17.61 0.51
CA ARG A 67 -4.49 -18.67 -0.51
C ARG A 67 -3.28 -18.71 -1.44
N ALA A 68 -2.57 -17.59 -1.58
CA ALA A 68 -1.35 -17.50 -2.37
C ALA A 68 -0.11 -18.08 -1.66
N ASP A 69 -0.16 -18.34 -0.34
CA ASP A 69 0.94 -18.93 0.43
C ASP A 69 1.31 -20.37 0.00
N GLU A 70 0.46 -21.05 -0.79
CA GLU A 70 0.82 -22.30 -1.45
C GLU A 70 1.57 -22.07 -2.78
N GLN A 71 1.46 -20.89 -3.38
CA GLN A 71 2.28 -20.39 -4.50
C GLN A 71 2.18 -18.86 -4.47
N PHE A 72 3.30 -18.14 -4.41
CA PHE A 72 3.36 -16.67 -4.46
C PHE A 72 2.55 -16.11 -5.65
N GLY A 73 1.28 -15.85 -5.42
CA GLY A 73 0.39 -15.28 -6.43
C GLY A 73 0.72 -13.81 -6.66
N LEU A 74 1.18 -13.48 -7.85
CA LEU A 74 1.33 -12.09 -8.28
C LEU A 74 -0.02 -11.36 -8.11
N TYR A 75 0.01 -10.05 -7.92
CA TYR A 75 -1.21 -9.21 -7.83
C TYR A 75 -2.22 -9.52 -8.96
N ALA A 76 -1.74 -9.83 -10.16
CA ALA A 76 -2.57 -10.17 -11.31
C ALA A 76 -3.40 -11.46 -11.12
N ASP A 77 -2.94 -12.37 -10.27
CA ASP A 77 -3.55 -13.69 -10.05
C ASP A 77 -4.48 -13.71 -8.84
N GLN A 78 -4.58 -12.60 -8.08
CA GLN A 78 -5.45 -12.51 -6.92
C GLN A 78 -6.93 -12.47 -7.33
N ASP A 79 -7.72 -13.32 -6.69
CA ASP A 79 -9.18 -13.34 -6.85
C ASP A 79 -9.80 -12.18 -6.06
N GLU A 80 -10.30 -11.17 -6.78
CA GLU A 80 -10.93 -9.99 -6.18
C GLU A 80 -12.30 -10.28 -5.56
N THR A 81 -12.95 -11.40 -5.91
CA THR A 81 -14.25 -11.78 -5.34
C THR A 81 -14.16 -12.05 -3.83
N ILE A 82 -12.94 -12.35 -3.35
CA ILE A 82 -12.67 -12.59 -1.92
C ILE A 82 -12.13 -11.36 -1.18
N TRP A 83 -11.97 -10.22 -1.87
CA TRP A 83 -11.56 -8.99 -1.22
C TRP A 83 -12.69 -8.42 -0.35
N ASN A 84 -12.34 -7.94 0.82
CA ASN A 84 -13.32 -7.37 1.76
C ASN A 84 -13.77 -5.98 1.28
N GLN A 85 -14.96 -5.94 0.67
CA GLN A 85 -15.54 -4.71 0.11
C GLN A 85 -15.87 -3.66 1.17
N GLU A 86 -16.19 -4.06 2.40
CA GLU A 86 -16.44 -3.14 3.51
C GLU A 86 -15.16 -2.40 3.90
N LEU A 87 -14.01 -3.10 3.94
CA LEU A 87 -12.72 -2.47 4.20
C LEU A 87 -12.29 -1.55 3.05
N ILE A 88 -12.57 -1.91 1.80
CA ILE A 88 -12.32 -1.03 0.65
C ILE A 88 -13.15 0.25 0.75
N ALA A 89 -14.46 0.12 1.03
CA ALA A 89 -15.35 1.28 1.21
C ALA A 89 -14.91 2.16 2.39
N LYS A 90 -14.53 1.54 3.51
CA LYS A 90 -14.00 2.23 4.69
C LYS A 90 -12.70 2.98 4.37
N GLY A 91 -11.77 2.35 3.67
CA GLY A 91 -10.55 2.97 3.19
C GLY A 91 -10.81 4.19 2.30
N ALA A 92 -11.73 4.07 1.33
CA ALA A 92 -12.11 5.15 0.45
C ALA A 92 -12.76 6.33 1.20
N TYR A 93 -13.56 6.06 2.26
CA TYR A 93 -14.11 7.09 3.12
C TYR A 93 -13.00 7.87 3.83
N TYR A 94 -12.05 7.19 4.50
CA TYR A 94 -10.96 7.85 5.24
C TYR A 94 -9.94 8.52 4.33
N LEU A 95 -9.70 7.99 3.13
CA LEU A 95 -8.87 8.68 2.14
C LEU A 95 -9.50 10.02 1.72
N ARG A 96 -10.83 10.08 1.61
CA ARG A 96 -11.57 11.32 1.38
C ARG A 96 -11.44 12.30 2.55
N GLN A 97 -11.54 11.81 3.81
CA GLN A 97 -11.31 12.65 4.99
C GLN A 97 -9.87 13.21 5.00
N ALA A 98 -8.90 12.41 4.58
CA ALA A 98 -7.51 12.83 4.47
C ALA A 98 -7.28 13.97 3.46
N SER A 99 -8.15 14.13 2.47
CA SER A 99 -8.01 15.18 1.43
C SER A 99 -8.38 16.60 1.91
N HIS A 100 -8.92 16.76 3.12
CA HIS A 100 -9.34 18.06 3.66
C HIS A 100 -8.20 18.92 4.20
N GLY A 101 -6.95 18.54 4.00
CA GLY A 101 -5.76 19.28 4.43
C GLY A 101 -4.98 19.89 3.28
N ASN A 102 -4.04 20.77 3.62
CA ASN A 102 -3.13 21.41 2.65
C ASN A 102 -1.75 20.71 2.59
N THR A 103 -1.56 19.63 3.35
CA THR A 103 -0.26 18.96 3.47
C THR A 103 -0.39 17.53 3.04
N ILE A 104 0.36 17.13 2.02
CA ILE A 104 0.42 15.74 1.56
C ILE A 104 1.57 15.05 2.30
N SER A 105 1.29 13.94 2.97
CA SER A 105 2.29 13.04 3.56
C SER A 105 2.46 11.79 2.71
N LYS A 106 3.52 11.01 2.98
CA LYS A 106 3.72 9.70 2.35
C LYS A 106 2.49 8.78 2.48
N TYR A 107 1.79 8.84 3.61
CA TYR A 107 0.59 8.02 3.84
C TYR A 107 -0.54 8.34 2.88
N HIS A 108 -0.71 9.60 2.47
CA HIS A 108 -1.69 9.98 1.44
C HIS A 108 -1.38 9.34 0.09
N LEU A 109 -0.10 9.37 -0.29
CA LEU A 109 0.35 8.81 -1.57
C LEU A 109 0.26 7.29 -1.58
N GLU A 110 0.75 6.64 -0.52
CA GLU A 110 0.66 5.18 -0.37
C GLU A 110 -0.80 4.70 -0.32
N ALA A 111 -1.68 5.41 0.40
CA ALA A 111 -3.10 5.08 0.45
C ALA A 111 -3.77 5.26 -0.92
N SER A 112 -3.41 6.30 -1.67
CA SER A 112 -3.91 6.53 -3.03
C SER A 112 -3.45 5.44 -3.99
N ILE A 113 -2.18 5.02 -3.92
CA ILE A 113 -1.65 3.89 -4.69
C ILE A 113 -2.41 2.60 -4.32
N ALA A 114 -2.59 2.33 -3.03
CA ALA A 114 -3.31 1.17 -2.55
C ALA A 114 -4.79 1.16 -3.00
N TYR A 115 -5.45 2.33 -3.03
CA TYR A 115 -6.80 2.48 -3.59
C TYR A 115 -6.84 2.08 -5.06
N TRP A 116 -5.93 2.59 -5.89
CA TRP A 116 -5.87 2.23 -7.31
C TRP A 116 -5.63 0.74 -7.53
N HIS A 117 -4.92 0.08 -6.61
CA HIS A 117 -4.76 -1.37 -6.64
C HIS A 117 -6.02 -2.15 -6.21
N THR A 118 -7.04 -1.52 -5.64
CA THR A 118 -8.35 -2.17 -5.43
C THR A 118 -9.21 -2.18 -6.68
N ILE A 119 -8.84 -1.43 -7.72
CA ILE A 119 -9.51 -1.38 -9.03
C ILE A 119 -8.73 -2.30 -9.98
N LYS A 120 -9.30 -3.43 -10.38
CA LYS A 120 -8.56 -4.44 -11.16
C LYS A 120 -8.36 -4.06 -12.63
N GLU A 121 -9.26 -3.25 -13.17
CA GLU A 121 -9.15 -2.79 -14.55
C GLU A 121 -7.80 -2.11 -14.80
N GLY A 122 -7.01 -2.73 -15.69
CA GLY A 122 -5.63 -2.30 -15.97
C GLY A 122 -5.56 -1.23 -17.06
N THR A 123 -6.35 -0.15 -16.97
CA THR A 123 -6.34 0.94 -17.95
C THR A 123 -5.01 1.70 -17.93
N THR A 124 -4.63 2.27 -19.07
CA THR A 124 -3.44 3.13 -19.16
C THR A 124 -3.53 4.29 -18.16
N GLU A 125 -4.68 4.94 -18.04
CA GLU A 125 -4.95 6.03 -17.11
C GLU A 125 -4.66 5.64 -15.64
N LYS A 126 -5.07 4.43 -15.23
CA LYS A 126 -4.75 3.90 -13.91
C LYS A 126 -3.24 3.86 -13.67
N TRP A 127 -2.49 3.29 -14.61
CA TRP A 127 -1.06 3.11 -14.45
C TRP A 127 -0.28 4.42 -14.56
N GLU A 128 -0.72 5.36 -15.38
CA GLU A 128 -0.19 6.73 -15.41
C GLU A 128 -0.40 7.42 -14.06
N THR A 129 -1.60 7.30 -13.47
CA THR A 129 -1.89 7.87 -12.15
C THR A 129 -1.01 7.24 -11.07
N ILE A 130 -0.87 5.92 -11.04
CA ILE A 130 0.00 5.21 -10.09
C ILE A 130 1.46 5.66 -10.27
N LEU A 131 1.93 5.81 -11.51
CA LEU A 131 3.27 6.29 -11.82
C LEU A 131 3.53 7.69 -11.24
N GLN A 132 2.58 8.61 -11.41
CA GLN A 132 2.69 9.97 -10.85
C GLN A 132 2.69 9.97 -9.31
N LEU A 133 1.88 9.11 -8.69
CA LEU A 133 1.88 8.96 -7.23
C LEU A 133 3.23 8.44 -6.71
N TYR A 134 3.85 7.48 -7.39
CA TYR A 134 5.22 7.03 -7.05
C TYR A 134 6.28 8.10 -7.30
N ASN A 135 6.16 8.89 -8.39
CA ASN A 135 7.06 10.02 -8.62
C ASN A 135 7.02 11.01 -7.45
N HIS A 136 5.83 11.34 -6.93
CA HIS A 136 5.67 12.19 -5.76
C HIS A 136 6.20 11.53 -4.48
N LEU A 137 5.89 10.25 -4.26
CA LEU A 137 6.33 9.51 -3.07
C LEU A 137 7.85 9.51 -2.94
N LEU A 138 8.57 9.27 -4.03
CA LEU A 138 10.03 9.27 -4.07
C LEU A 138 10.66 10.64 -3.84
N GLN A 139 9.91 11.74 -4.05
CA GLN A 139 10.37 13.09 -3.69
C GLN A 139 10.24 13.36 -2.20
N ILE A 140 9.26 12.75 -1.51
CA ILE A 140 9.06 12.89 -0.06
C ILE A 140 10.00 11.96 0.70
N GLU A 141 10.08 10.70 0.29
CA GLU A 141 10.88 9.67 0.94
C GLU A 141 11.36 8.63 -0.09
N TYR A 142 12.67 8.55 -0.27
CA TYR A 142 13.24 7.53 -1.15
C TYR A 142 13.19 6.16 -0.48
N SER A 143 12.71 5.17 -1.23
CA SER A 143 12.76 3.76 -0.86
C SER A 143 13.08 2.92 -2.10
N PRO A 144 14.03 1.95 -2.02
CA PRO A 144 14.33 1.04 -3.14
C PRO A 144 13.09 0.28 -3.63
N ILE A 145 12.22 -0.13 -2.70
CA ILE A 145 10.96 -0.83 -3.01
C ILE A 145 10.00 0.10 -3.77
N ALA A 146 9.85 1.35 -3.32
CA ALA A 146 9.01 2.33 -4.03
C ALA A 146 9.59 2.63 -5.43
N ALA A 147 10.92 2.70 -5.59
CA ALA A 147 11.56 2.90 -6.87
C ALA A 147 11.34 1.70 -7.82
N LEU A 148 11.42 0.46 -7.31
CA LEU A 148 11.10 -0.74 -8.08
C LEU A 148 9.63 -0.75 -8.52
N ASN A 149 8.71 -0.48 -7.61
CA ASN A 149 7.27 -0.43 -7.92
C ASN A 149 6.93 0.70 -8.90
N ARG A 150 7.63 1.86 -8.80
CA ARG A 150 7.55 2.93 -9.82
C ARG A 150 7.95 2.43 -11.20
N THR A 151 9.04 1.67 -11.28
CA THR A 151 9.52 1.10 -12.56
C THR A 151 8.52 0.12 -13.14
N TYR A 152 7.89 -0.69 -12.30
CA TYR A 152 6.79 -1.55 -12.73
C TYR A 152 5.59 -0.72 -13.24
N ALA A 153 5.18 0.32 -12.53
CA ALA A 153 4.11 1.22 -12.98
C ALA A 153 4.45 1.88 -14.34
N LEU A 154 5.72 2.29 -14.53
CA LEU A 154 6.21 2.82 -15.81
C LEU A 154 6.08 1.79 -16.93
N SER A 155 6.43 0.52 -16.69
CA SER A 155 6.28 -0.53 -17.70
C SER A 155 4.82 -0.75 -18.13
N ARG A 156 3.89 -0.56 -17.19
CA ARG A 156 2.45 -0.71 -17.45
C ARG A 156 1.82 0.50 -18.14
N ALA A 157 2.33 1.71 -17.85
CA ALA A 157 1.87 2.96 -18.45
C ALA A 157 2.47 3.21 -19.85
N ASN A 158 3.80 3.11 -19.97
CA ASN A 158 4.55 3.54 -21.15
C ASN A 158 5.20 2.37 -21.93
N GLY A 159 5.24 1.18 -21.34
CA GLY A 159 5.85 0.01 -21.94
C GLY A 159 7.27 -0.29 -21.45
N ASN A 160 7.72 -1.51 -21.77
CA ASN A 160 8.98 -2.04 -21.27
C ASN A 160 10.23 -1.30 -21.78
N GLN A 161 10.15 -0.67 -22.95
CA GLN A 161 11.30 0.03 -23.55
C GLN A 161 11.77 1.19 -22.67
N GLU A 162 10.86 1.91 -22.01
CA GLU A 162 11.18 2.98 -21.08
C GLU A 162 11.52 2.47 -19.67
N ALA A 163 10.91 1.37 -19.27
CA ALA A 163 11.07 0.83 -17.92
C ALA A 163 12.38 0.08 -17.69
N ILE A 164 12.90 -0.65 -18.70
CA ILE A 164 14.14 -1.44 -18.57
C ILE A 164 15.34 -0.57 -18.19
N PRO A 165 15.64 0.57 -18.85
CA PRO A 165 16.76 1.43 -18.45
C PRO A 165 16.63 2.00 -17.03
N GLU A 166 15.39 2.24 -16.57
CA GLU A 166 15.14 2.69 -15.19
C GLU A 166 15.34 1.57 -14.18
N ALA A 167 14.94 0.33 -14.51
CA ALA A 167 15.18 -0.86 -13.69
C ALA A 167 16.70 -1.13 -13.53
N GLU A 168 17.46 -1.02 -14.59
CA GLU A 168 18.92 -1.25 -14.59
C GLU A 168 19.68 -0.23 -13.72
N LYS A 169 19.14 0.99 -13.54
CA LYS A 169 19.70 1.99 -12.63
C LYS A 169 19.50 1.66 -11.15
N LEU A 170 18.49 0.81 -10.85
CA LEU A 170 18.23 0.38 -9.49
C LEU A 170 19.24 -0.72 -9.13
N GLN A 171 20.30 -0.36 -8.40
CA GLN A 171 21.25 -1.34 -7.86
C GLN A 171 20.59 -2.09 -6.69
N LEU A 172 19.70 -3.03 -7.01
CA LEU A 172 19.00 -3.82 -6.03
C LEU A 172 19.90 -4.97 -5.56
N ASN A 173 20.21 -5.00 -4.28
CA ASN A 173 20.82 -6.16 -3.64
C ASN A 173 19.79 -7.29 -3.54
N ASP A 174 20.21 -8.55 -3.56
CA ASP A 174 19.34 -9.74 -3.47
C ASP A 174 18.35 -9.67 -2.30
N ASN A 175 18.72 -9.02 -1.20
CA ASN A 175 17.84 -8.79 -0.05
C ASN A 175 16.69 -7.80 -0.31
N CYS A 176 16.74 -6.96 -1.32
CA CYS A 176 15.63 -6.05 -1.67
C CYS A 176 14.48 -6.76 -2.38
N LEU A 177 14.74 -7.88 -3.04
CA LEU A 177 13.73 -8.64 -3.79
C LEU A 177 12.81 -9.46 -2.87
N LEU A 178 13.25 -9.80 -1.66
CA LEU A 178 12.49 -10.58 -0.69
C LEU A 178 11.27 -9.84 -0.11
N TYR A 179 11.23 -8.51 -0.22
CA TYR A 179 10.13 -7.67 0.32
C TYR A 179 9.09 -7.24 -0.73
N THR A 180 9.20 -7.70 -1.97
CA THR A 180 8.32 -7.28 -3.08
C THR A 180 7.27 -8.30 -3.49
N SER A 181 7.24 -9.46 -2.83
CA SER A 181 6.29 -10.56 -3.10
C SER A 181 5.07 -10.54 -2.20
#